data_970c20acdd72902d072ca8edf096a099
#
_entry.id   970c20acdd72902d072ca8edf096a099
#
_cell.length_a   1.000
_cell.length_b   1.000
_cell.length_c   1.000
_cell.angle_alpha   90.00
_cell.angle_beta   90.00
_cell.angle_gamma   90.00
#
_symmetry.space_group_name_H-M   'P 1'
#
loop_
_entity.id
_entity.type
_entity.pdbx_description
1 polymer ?
#
loop_
_entity_poly.entity_id
_entity_poly.type
_entity_poly.pdbx_seq_one_letter_code
_entity_poly.pdbx_strand_id
1 'polypeptide(L)'
;MSQMFGSIKGNPVVTAPFYCDYGFNISVGENFYTNHNVTILDCAKVTFGDNVFIAPNCVFSTAGHVIDSEQRGRGLEIALSITIGDNVWIGTNVSVLPGVTIGSNTIIGAGSVVNRNIPDGVIAAGNPCRVIRKITDADKKKYPVFEESAKR
;
A
#
# COMPACT_ATOMS: atom_id res chain seq x y z
N MET A 1 3.21 14.71 12.94
CA MET A 1 3.05 13.35 12.38
C MET A 1 3.16 12.24 13.41
N SER A 2 3.96 12.37 14.45
CA SER A 2 4.08 11.34 15.51
C SER A 2 2.79 11.01 16.29
N GLN A 3 1.75 11.79 16.13
CA GLN A 3 0.44 11.58 16.76
C GLN A 3 -0.62 10.98 15.80
N MET A 4 -0.31 10.83 14.50
CA MET A 4 -1.29 10.37 13.52
C MET A 4 -1.24 8.86 13.33
N PHE A 5 -0.05 8.26 13.30
CA PHE A 5 0.12 6.81 13.13
C PHE A 5 0.40 6.12 14.46
N GLY A 6 -0.05 4.87 14.58
CA GLY A 6 0.16 4.05 15.78
C GLY A 6 1.63 3.66 15.99
N SER A 7 2.40 3.50 14.90
CA SER A 7 3.84 3.23 14.97
C SER A 7 4.57 3.83 13.78
N ILE A 8 5.69 4.46 14.03
CA ILE A 8 6.54 5.08 13.02
C ILE A 8 7.99 4.70 13.29
N LYS A 9 8.68 4.23 12.25
CA LYS A 9 10.14 4.15 12.23
C LYS A 9 10.67 5.29 11.33
N GLY A 10 11.74 5.93 11.77
CA GLY A 10 12.39 7.01 11.02
C GLY A 10 11.52 8.24 10.78
N ASN A 11 11.68 8.84 9.62
CA ASN A 11 11.02 10.09 9.22
C ASN A 11 10.16 9.84 7.97
N PRO A 12 8.89 9.46 8.13
CA PRO A 12 8.00 9.25 7.00
C PRO A 12 7.67 10.57 6.29
N VAL A 13 7.53 10.52 4.97
CA VAL A 13 7.04 11.63 4.18
C VAL A 13 5.61 11.32 3.75
N VAL A 14 4.67 12.13 4.21
CA VAL A 14 3.25 12.00 3.86
C VAL A 14 2.82 13.29 3.17
N THR A 15 2.55 13.19 1.86
CA THR A 15 2.17 14.34 1.03
C THR A 15 0.65 14.54 1.09
N ALA A 16 0.23 15.73 1.49
CA ALA A 16 -1.18 16.08 1.59
C ALA A 16 -1.83 16.25 0.20
N PRO A 17 -3.16 16.01 0.07
CA PRO A 17 -4.03 15.49 1.11
C PRO A 17 -3.81 14.00 1.37
N PHE A 18 -4.00 13.59 2.63
CA PHE A 18 -3.95 12.21 3.10
C PHE A 18 -5.15 11.95 3.99
N TYR A 19 -5.77 10.79 3.88
CA TYR A 19 -6.97 10.42 4.63
C TYR A 19 -6.80 9.08 5.32
N CYS A 20 -7.30 8.97 6.55
CA CYS A 20 -7.44 7.71 7.28
C CYS A 20 -8.66 7.76 8.18
N ASP A 21 -9.13 6.60 8.65
CA ASP A 21 -10.23 6.52 9.60
C ASP A 21 -9.76 6.90 11.01
N TYR A 22 -8.75 6.20 11.52
CA TYR A 22 -8.24 6.34 12.89
C TYR A 22 -6.77 6.77 12.94
N GLY A 23 -5.95 6.22 12.07
CA GLY A 23 -4.50 6.41 12.04
C GLY A 23 -3.74 5.52 13.01
N PHE A 24 -4.25 5.26 14.23
CA PHE A 24 -3.56 4.47 15.25
C PHE A 24 -3.38 2.99 14.86
N ASN A 25 -4.11 2.49 13.87
CA ASN A 25 -3.94 1.15 13.32
C ASN A 25 -2.90 1.10 12.18
N ILE A 26 -2.32 2.24 11.79
CA ILE A 26 -1.31 2.33 10.73
C ILE A 26 0.08 2.25 11.35
N SER A 27 0.91 1.34 10.84
CA SER A 27 2.33 1.22 11.21
C SER A 27 3.18 1.37 9.96
N VAL A 28 4.22 2.22 10.03
CA VAL A 28 5.12 2.49 8.90
C VAL A 28 6.58 2.23 9.28
N GLY A 29 7.32 1.62 8.36
CA GLY A 29 8.75 1.35 8.48
C GLY A 29 9.62 2.56 8.18
N GLU A 30 10.93 2.32 8.06
CA GLU A 30 11.92 3.33 7.65
C GLU A 30 11.65 3.78 6.21
N ASN A 31 11.94 5.07 5.92
CA ASN A 31 11.88 5.64 4.57
C ASN A 31 10.53 5.43 3.88
N PHE A 32 9.45 5.57 4.64
CA PHE A 32 8.08 5.48 4.12
C PHE A 32 7.70 6.77 3.39
N TYR A 33 7.11 6.64 2.20
CA TYR A 33 6.66 7.77 1.40
C TYR A 33 5.26 7.57 0.84
N THR A 34 4.38 8.56 0.97
CA THR A 34 3.14 8.65 0.21
C THR A 34 3.07 9.93 -0.60
N ASN A 35 2.59 9.81 -1.83
CA ASN A 35 2.20 10.93 -2.67
C ASN A 35 0.79 11.43 -2.31
N HIS A 36 0.22 12.33 -3.12
CA HIS A 36 -1.07 12.97 -2.87
C HIS A 36 -2.27 12.00 -2.94
N ASN A 37 -3.34 12.33 -2.20
CA ASN A 37 -4.63 11.63 -2.24
C ASN A 37 -4.54 10.14 -1.87
N VAL A 38 -3.67 9.78 -0.95
CA VAL A 38 -3.64 8.41 -0.41
C VAL A 38 -4.67 8.31 0.71
N THR A 39 -5.48 7.24 0.65
CA THR A 39 -6.52 6.95 1.64
C THR A 39 -6.25 5.59 2.28
N ILE A 40 -6.22 5.53 3.60
CA ILE A 40 -6.06 4.28 4.36
C ILE A 40 -7.24 4.14 5.32
N LEU A 41 -8.16 3.22 5.01
CA LEU A 41 -9.30 2.90 5.87
C LEU A 41 -8.84 1.85 6.87
N ASP A 42 -8.32 2.30 8.01
CA ASP A 42 -7.64 1.50 9.02
C ASP A 42 -8.55 1.01 10.15
N CYS A 43 -9.73 0.46 9.80
CA CYS A 43 -10.59 -0.25 10.76
C CYS A 43 -9.90 -1.48 11.36
N ALA A 44 -9.00 -2.13 10.62
CA ALA A 44 -8.03 -3.11 11.10
C ALA A 44 -6.61 -2.64 10.84
N LYS A 45 -5.61 -3.38 11.31
CA LYS A 45 -4.19 -3.00 11.17
C LYS A 45 -3.76 -2.91 9.72
N VAL A 46 -3.03 -1.84 9.38
CA VAL A 46 -2.31 -1.68 8.11
C VAL A 46 -0.83 -1.50 8.42
N THR A 47 -0.02 -2.44 7.97
CA THR A 47 1.42 -2.44 8.25
C THR A 47 2.19 -2.27 6.95
N PHE A 48 3.09 -1.30 6.93
CA PHE A 48 4.05 -1.08 5.85
C PHE A 48 5.46 -1.34 6.38
N GLY A 49 6.24 -2.11 5.64
CA GLY A 49 7.65 -2.36 5.90
C GLY A 49 8.53 -1.14 5.60
N ASP A 50 9.84 -1.39 5.48
CA ASP A 50 10.82 -0.36 5.18
C ASP A 50 10.87 -0.08 3.67
N ASN A 51 11.20 1.16 3.26
CA ASN A 51 11.31 1.60 1.86
C ASN A 51 10.05 1.34 1.04
N VAL A 52 8.90 1.72 1.56
CA VAL A 52 7.62 1.63 0.84
C VAL A 52 7.28 2.97 0.21
N PHE A 53 7.08 2.98 -1.11
CA PHE A 53 6.73 4.17 -1.88
C PHE A 53 5.35 4.01 -2.50
N ILE A 54 4.46 4.95 -2.20
CA ILE A 54 3.06 4.93 -2.65
C ILE A 54 2.81 6.14 -3.55
N ALA A 55 2.43 5.86 -4.79
CA ALA A 55 2.08 6.87 -5.79
C ALA A 55 0.70 7.50 -5.51
N PRO A 56 0.28 8.54 -6.24
CA PRO A 56 -0.97 9.26 -5.98
C PRO A 56 -2.22 8.39 -6.12
N ASN A 57 -3.28 8.79 -5.41
CA ASN A 57 -4.63 8.25 -5.52
C ASN A 57 -4.75 6.76 -5.17
N CYS A 58 -3.93 6.27 -4.27
CA CYS A 58 -4.01 4.89 -3.82
C CYS A 58 -4.94 4.74 -2.61
N VAL A 59 -5.61 3.59 -2.55
CA VAL A 59 -6.52 3.24 -1.45
C VAL A 59 -6.11 1.91 -0.84
N PHE A 60 -6.01 1.87 0.48
CA PHE A 60 -5.84 0.66 1.28
C PHE A 60 -7.06 0.53 2.18
N SER A 61 -7.95 -0.40 1.86
CA SER A 61 -9.17 -0.59 2.65
C SER A 61 -9.11 -1.89 3.43
N THR A 62 -9.09 -1.81 4.75
CA THR A 62 -9.26 -2.99 5.61
C THR A 62 -10.72 -3.35 5.81
N ALA A 63 -11.64 -2.39 5.59
CA ALA A 63 -13.06 -2.53 5.83
C ALA A 63 -13.83 -3.00 4.59
N GLY A 64 -14.90 -3.73 4.84
CA GLY A 64 -15.87 -4.12 3.84
C GLY A 64 -17.18 -4.56 4.45
N HIS A 65 -18.22 -4.60 3.65
CA HIS A 65 -19.52 -5.12 4.07
C HIS A 65 -19.62 -6.62 3.79
N VAL A 66 -20.42 -7.31 4.62
CA VAL A 66 -20.68 -8.73 4.42
C VAL A 66 -21.52 -9.00 3.16
N ILE A 67 -21.33 -10.17 2.55
CA ILE A 67 -22.00 -10.53 1.29
C ILE A 67 -23.51 -10.74 1.49
N ASP A 68 -23.92 -11.36 2.60
CA ASP A 68 -25.32 -11.60 2.90
C ASP A 68 -26.09 -10.29 3.07
N SER A 69 -27.17 -10.13 2.33
CA SER A 69 -27.94 -8.89 2.25
C SER A 69 -28.67 -8.54 3.55
N GLU A 70 -29.14 -9.52 4.29
CA GLU A 70 -29.81 -9.29 5.57
C GLU A 70 -28.83 -8.83 6.63
N GLN A 71 -27.67 -9.49 6.73
CA GLN A 71 -26.59 -9.10 7.63
C GLN A 71 -26.06 -7.71 7.26
N ARG A 72 -25.84 -7.43 5.98
CA ARG A 72 -25.42 -6.12 5.49
C ARG A 72 -26.44 -5.04 5.80
N GLY A 73 -27.74 -5.32 5.62
CA GLY A 73 -28.82 -4.39 5.97
C GLY A 73 -28.89 -4.05 7.47
N ARG A 74 -28.37 -4.92 8.34
CA ARG A 74 -28.19 -4.65 9.78
C ARG A 74 -26.90 -3.89 10.11
N GLY A 75 -26.14 -3.49 9.10
CA GLY A 75 -24.89 -2.72 9.28
C GLY A 75 -23.68 -3.56 9.66
N LEU A 76 -23.71 -4.89 9.45
CA LEU A 76 -22.55 -5.73 9.74
C LEU A 76 -21.44 -5.51 8.71
N GLU A 77 -20.23 -5.42 9.20
CA GLU A 77 -19.01 -5.17 8.43
C GLU A 77 -17.93 -6.20 8.73
N ILE A 78 -16.96 -6.27 7.85
CA ILE A 78 -15.70 -7.01 8.08
C ILE A 78 -14.55 -6.02 8.16
N ALA A 79 -13.50 -6.37 8.89
CA ALA A 79 -12.24 -5.65 8.88
C ALA A 79 -11.08 -6.65 8.90
N LEU A 80 -10.29 -6.67 7.84
CA LEU A 80 -9.17 -7.60 7.65
C LEU A 80 -7.88 -6.83 7.42
N SER A 81 -6.85 -7.15 8.19
CA SER A 81 -5.56 -6.45 8.15
C SER A 81 -4.89 -6.54 6.79
N ILE A 82 -4.19 -5.46 6.41
CA ILE A 82 -3.34 -5.37 5.22
C ILE A 82 -1.88 -5.32 5.66
N THR A 83 -1.03 -6.07 4.95
CA THR A 83 0.42 -6.07 5.20
C THR A 83 1.17 -5.85 3.90
N ILE A 84 2.04 -4.85 3.89
CA ILE A 84 2.95 -4.53 2.79
C ILE A 84 4.37 -4.78 3.29
N GLY A 85 5.12 -5.59 2.58
CA GLY A 85 6.51 -5.92 2.91
C GLY A 85 7.48 -4.77 2.69
N ASP A 86 8.78 -5.08 2.70
CA ASP A 86 9.85 -4.10 2.49
C ASP A 86 10.12 -3.86 1.00
N ASN A 87 10.64 -2.67 0.65
CA ASN A 87 11.05 -2.32 -0.70
C ASN A 87 9.92 -2.52 -1.72
N VAL A 88 8.74 -1.98 -1.42
CA VAL A 88 7.55 -2.09 -2.27
C VAL A 88 7.23 -0.74 -2.91
N TRP A 89 6.99 -0.76 -4.22
CA TRP A 89 6.45 0.38 -4.94
C TRP A 89 5.03 0.11 -5.39
N ILE A 90 4.11 0.97 -4.95
CA ILE A 90 2.69 0.96 -5.34
C ILE A 90 2.46 2.06 -6.37
N GLY A 91 2.09 1.67 -7.58
CA GLY A 91 1.79 2.59 -8.69
C GLY A 91 0.53 3.43 -8.45
N THR A 92 0.32 4.45 -9.27
CA THR A 92 -0.83 5.37 -9.12
C THR A 92 -2.17 4.65 -9.31
N ASN A 93 -3.21 5.13 -8.62
CA ASN A 93 -4.59 4.60 -8.68
C ASN A 93 -4.70 3.10 -8.33
N VAL A 94 -3.88 2.60 -7.42
CA VAL A 94 -3.98 1.22 -6.94
C VAL A 94 -4.95 1.14 -5.78
N SER A 95 -5.79 0.10 -5.79
CA SER A 95 -6.67 -0.26 -4.67
C SER A 95 -6.23 -1.59 -4.07
N VAL A 96 -5.95 -1.62 -2.77
CA VAL A 96 -5.62 -2.82 -2.00
C VAL A 96 -6.82 -3.18 -1.12
N LEU A 97 -7.35 -4.39 -1.31
CA LEU A 97 -8.56 -4.85 -0.66
C LEU A 97 -8.29 -5.53 0.69
N PRO A 98 -9.35 -5.71 1.53
CA PRO A 98 -9.19 -6.27 2.87
C PRO A 98 -8.47 -7.63 2.90
N GLY A 99 -7.57 -7.81 3.85
CA GLY A 99 -6.88 -9.08 4.10
C GLY A 99 -5.67 -9.37 3.21
N VAL A 100 -5.30 -8.44 2.32
CA VAL A 100 -4.20 -8.64 1.36
C VAL A 100 -2.84 -8.48 2.02
N THR A 101 -1.93 -9.38 1.67
CA THR A 101 -0.49 -9.24 1.92
C THR A 101 0.24 -9.06 0.59
N ILE A 102 1.06 -8.00 0.47
CA ILE A 102 1.98 -7.78 -0.64
C ILE A 102 3.39 -8.05 -0.14
N GLY A 103 4.06 -8.99 -0.79
CA GLY A 103 5.41 -9.42 -0.44
C GLY A 103 6.47 -8.34 -0.68
N SER A 104 7.66 -8.56 -0.13
CA SER A 104 8.80 -7.64 -0.24
C SER A 104 9.41 -7.61 -1.65
N ASN A 105 10.13 -6.54 -1.97
CA ASN A 105 10.81 -6.36 -3.26
C ASN A 105 9.84 -6.46 -4.46
N THR A 106 8.65 -5.89 -4.33
CA THR A 106 7.53 -6.07 -5.26
C THR A 106 7.06 -4.72 -5.81
N ILE A 107 6.61 -4.72 -7.05
CA ILE A 107 6.01 -3.56 -7.71
C ILE A 107 4.56 -3.90 -8.06
N ILE A 108 3.64 -3.01 -7.69
CA ILE A 108 2.24 -3.05 -8.14
C ILE A 108 2.04 -1.98 -9.20
N GLY A 109 1.70 -2.41 -10.41
CA GLY A 109 1.48 -1.51 -11.53
C GLY A 109 0.26 -0.61 -11.35
N ALA A 110 0.31 0.58 -11.95
CA ALA A 110 -0.75 1.58 -11.86
C ALA A 110 -2.13 1.03 -12.28
N GLY A 111 -3.18 1.52 -11.62
CA GLY A 111 -4.58 1.14 -11.92
C GLY A 111 -4.97 -0.26 -11.46
N SER A 112 -4.15 -0.92 -10.67
CA SER A 112 -4.42 -2.29 -10.22
C SER A 112 -5.42 -2.36 -9.07
N VAL A 113 -6.19 -3.46 -9.05
CA VAL A 113 -7.03 -3.85 -7.91
C VAL A 113 -6.47 -5.13 -7.30
N VAL A 114 -5.81 -4.99 -6.14
CA VAL A 114 -5.15 -6.10 -5.45
C VAL A 114 -6.15 -6.78 -4.52
N ASN A 115 -6.69 -7.92 -4.97
CA ASN A 115 -7.73 -8.67 -4.28
C ASN A 115 -7.24 -10.03 -3.74
N ARG A 116 -5.94 -10.29 -3.78
CA ARG A 116 -5.27 -11.48 -3.26
C ARG A 116 -3.82 -11.19 -2.93
N ASN A 117 -3.21 -12.07 -2.15
CA ASN A 117 -1.81 -11.93 -1.79
C ASN A 117 -0.90 -11.96 -3.02
N ILE A 118 0.12 -11.12 -2.99
CA ILE A 118 1.16 -11.02 -4.01
C ILE A 118 2.48 -11.50 -3.40
N PRO A 119 3.20 -12.43 -4.05
CA PRO A 119 4.47 -12.94 -3.52
C PRO A 119 5.61 -11.92 -3.61
N ASP A 120 6.74 -12.25 -2.98
CA ASP A 120 7.95 -11.44 -3.03
C ASP A 120 8.57 -11.39 -4.43
N GLY A 121 9.26 -10.30 -4.74
CA GLY A 121 10.18 -10.17 -5.86
C GLY A 121 9.53 -10.17 -7.24
N VAL A 122 8.30 -9.66 -7.34
CA VAL A 122 7.53 -9.67 -8.59
C VAL A 122 7.06 -8.29 -9.01
N ILE A 123 6.74 -8.16 -10.30
CA ILE A 123 5.86 -7.13 -10.82
C ILE A 123 4.47 -7.77 -10.98
N ALA A 124 3.47 -7.16 -10.37
CA ALA A 124 2.07 -7.55 -10.50
C ALA A 124 1.24 -6.35 -10.95
N ALA A 125 0.22 -6.55 -11.75
CA ALA A 125 -0.66 -5.48 -12.21
C ALA A 125 -2.02 -5.99 -12.70
N GLY A 126 -2.95 -5.07 -12.87
CA GLY A 126 -4.24 -5.30 -13.51
C GLY A 126 -5.42 -5.29 -12.55
N ASN A 127 -6.60 -5.46 -13.11
CA ASN A 127 -7.85 -5.65 -12.39
C ASN A 127 -8.58 -6.89 -12.92
N PRO A 128 -8.58 -7.99 -12.17
CA PRO A 128 -7.91 -8.21 -10.89
C PRO A 128 -6.39 -8.30 -11.05
N CYS A 129 -5.64 -7.83 -10.05
CA CYS A 129 -4.18 -7.83 -10.07
C CYS A 129 -3.61 -9.25 -10.12
N ARG A 130 -2.63 -9.48 -11.01
CA ARG A 130 -1.94 -10.76 -11.20
C ARG A 130 -0.45 -10.54 -11.36
N VAL A 131 0.33 -11.52 -10.96
CA VAL A 131 1.77 -11.53 -11.22
C VAL A 131 2.03 -11.54 -12.72
N ILE A 132 2.82 -10.58 -13.19
CA ILE A 132 3.25 -10.48 -14.58
C ILE A 132 4.56 -11.23 -14.78
N ARG A 133 5.56 -10.94 -13.92
CA ARG A 133 6.88 -11.58 -13.96
C ARG A 133 7.67 -11.34 -12.67
N LYS A 134 8.74 -12.09 -12.52
CA LYS A 134 9.76 -11.81 -11.50
C LYS A 134 10.59 -10.59 -11.85
N ILE A 135 11.05 -9.89 -10.83
CA ILE A 135 12.09 -8.86 -10.95
C ILE A 135 13.45 -9.56 -11.01
N THR A 136 14.32 -9.11 -11.89
CA THR A 136 15.65 -9.71 -12.10
C THR A 136 16.73 -8.63 -12.13
N ASP A 137 18.01 -9.04 -12.10
CA ASP A 137 19.15 -8.13 -12.18
C ASP A 137 19.19 -7.31 -13.48
N ALA A 138 18.58 -7.79 -14.55
CA ALA A 138 18.45 -7.05 -15.81
C ALA A 138 17.64 -5.75 -15.63
N ASP A 139 16.74 -5.70 -14.67
CA ASP A 139 15.91 -4.51 -14.40
C ASP A 139 16.73 -3.32 -13.88
N LYS A 140 17.91 -3.55 -13.30
CA LYS A 140 18.82 -2.50 -12.81
C LYS A 140 19.30 -1.55 -13.91
N LYS A 141 19.31 -1.99 -15.16
CA LYS A 141 19.83 -1.23 -16.31
C LYS A 141 18.74 -0.78 -17.27
N LYS A 142 17.48 -1.01 -16.93
CA LYS A 142 16.35 -0.78 -17.85
C LYS A 142 16.09 0.71 -18.13
N TYR A 143 16.30 1.56 -17.13
CA TYR A 143 16.03 3.00 -17.22
C TYR A 143 17.23 3.82 -16.77
N PRO A 144 17.45 5.03 -17.33
CA PRO A 144 18.42 5.95 -16.77
C PRO A 144 18.00 6.34 -15.34
N VAL A 145 18.97 6.35 -14.44
CA VAL A 145 18.76 6.73 -13.04
C VAL A 145 19.24 8.16 -12.86
N PHE A 146 18.40 9.01 -12.26
CA PHE A 146 18.76 10.35 -11.87
C PHE A 146 18.92 10.37 -10.34
N GLU A 147 20.16 10.50 -9.88
CA GLU A 147 20.39 10.84 -8.49
C GLU A 147 20.11 12.35 -8.34
N GLU A 148 19.07 12.70 -7.60
CA GLU A 148 18.99 14.07 -7.08
C GLU A 148 20.17 14.25 -6.14
N SER A 149 21.26 14.81 -6.67
CA SER A 149 22.35 15.28 -5.84
C SER A 149 21.76 16.19 -4.78
N ALA A 150 22.05 15.89 -3.52
CA ALA A 150 21.60 16.58 -2.33
C ALA A 150 21.68 18.11 -2.50
N LYS A 151 20.62 18.72 -2.98
CA LYS A 151 20.34 20.14 -2.97
C LYS A 151 18.95 20.33 -2.35
N ARG A 152 18.86 20.07 -1.06
CA ARG A 152 17.89 20.67 -0.17
C ARG A 152 18.49 20.90 1.18
#